data_e86bc4ceefdf96ad8edb188d391363ae
#
_entry.id   e86bc4ceefdf96ad8edb188d391363ae
#
_cell.length_a   1.000
_cell.length_b   1.000
_cell.length_c   1.000
_cell.angle_alpha   90.00
_cell.angle_beta   90.00
_cell.angle_gamma   90.00
#
_symmetry.space_group_name_H-M   'P 1'
#
loop_
_entity.id
_entity.type
_entity.pdbx_description
1 polymer ?
#
loop_
_entity_poly.entity_id
_entity_poly.type
_entity_poly.pdbx_seq_one_letter_code
_entity_poly.pdbx_strand_id
1 'polypeptide(L)'
;MKIYANIDDCALIIKDFLPDDLFKEVAKFNYDQYDKNKSHKDWEKTLFLDESKNVTMKEVTTVSELSSLDKGEYKYKDEIFKNVLDVVKNCEFIPFQDNSLLRISFYKYDKYAGINWHNDGGYTLNYSLYIHEDWDRNWGGETLIDTGRGLPLSVYSQPNSLVAIKNGIMHKVCAVTGPKKRKVLQIRGIFHE
;
A
#
# COMPACT_ATOMS: atom_id res chain seq x y z
N MET A 1 1.38 -17.67 -5.65
CA MET A 1 0.48 -17.03 -4.68
C MET A 1 0.21 -18.00 -3.53
N LYS A 2 0.42 -17.57 -2.29
CA LYS A 2 0.20 -18.40 -1.09
C LYS A 2 -0.35 -17.53 0.03
N ILE A 3 -1.47 -17.95 0.67
CA ILE A 3 -1.91 -17.32 1.91
C ILE A 3 -0.84 -17.54 2.98
N TYR A 4 -0.36 -16.46 3.56
CA TYR A 4 0.60 -16.49 4.67
C TYR A 4 -0.10 -16.38 6.03
N ALA A 5 -1.07 -15.50 6.13
CA ALA A 5 -1.88 -15.34 7.33
C ALA A 5 -3.26 -14.77 6.98
N ASN A 6 -4.28 -15.32 7.63
CA ASN A 6 -5.59 -14.72 7.76
C ASN A 6 -5.74 -14.30 9.23
N ILE A 7 -5.96 -13.01 9.45
CA ILE A 7 -5.92 -12.41 10.78
C ILE A 7 -7.34 -12.01 11.17
N ASP A 8 -8.05 -12.94 11.79
CA ASP A 8 -9.27 -12.69 12.56
C ASP A 8 -10.25 -11.69 11.88
N ASP A 9 -10.54 -11.87 10.63
CA ASP A 9 -11.33 -10.94 9.82
C ASP A 9 -10.80 -9.49 9.71
N CYS A 10 -9.63 -9.20 10.25
CA CYS A 10 -9.03 -7.86 10.18
C CYS A 10 -8.18 -7.66 8.93
N ALA A 11 -7.38 -8.66 8.57
CA ALA A 11 -6.50 -8.59 7.41
C ALA A 11 -6.14 -9.96 6.84
N LEU A 12 -5.79 -9.96 5.56
CA LEU A 12 -5.25 -11.10 4.83
C LEU A 12 -3.87 -10.76 4.27
N ILE A 13 -2.89 -11.65 4.44
CA ILE A 13 -1.55 -11.50 3.89
C ILE A 13 -1.31 -12.61 2.88
N ILE A 14 -1.00 -12.24 1.65
CA ILE A 14 -0.72 -13.17 0.55
C ILE A 14 0.72 -12.93 0.09
N LYS A 15 1.56 -13.97 0.12
CA LYS A 15 2.93 -13.94 -0.40
C LYS A 15 2.98 -14.40 -1.85
N ASP A 16 4.06 -14.02 -2.55
CA ASP A 16 4.28 -14.35 -3.96
C ASP A 16 3.03 -14.00 -4.79
N PHE A 17 2.54 -12.77 -4.56
CA PHE A 17 1.23 -12.34 -5.05
C PHE A 17 1.20 -12.19 -6.57
N LEU A 18 2.15 -11.44 -7.12
CA LEU A 18 2.29 -11.32 -8.57
C LEU A 18 3.13 -12.47 -9.14
N PRO A 19 2.85 -12.91 -10.36
CA PRO A 19 3.80 -13.73 -11.14
C PRO A 19 5.19 -13.07 -11.19
N ASP A 20 6.26 -13.85 -11.13
CA ASP A 20 7.63 -13.35 -10.98
C ASP A 20 8.02 -12.32 -12.05
N ASP A 21 7.62 -12.53 -13.30
CA ASP A 21 7.96 -11.61 -14.40
C ASP A 21 7.22 -10.28 -14.24
N LEU A 22 5.92 -10.31 -13.93
CA LEU A 22 5.14 -9.10 -13.66
C LEU A 22 5.67 -8.36 -12.42
N PHE A 23 6.04 -9.09 -11.36
CA PHE A 23 6.64 -8.48 -10.18
C PHE A 23 7.94 -7.73 -10.51
N LYS A 24 8.86 -8.36 -11.27
CA LYS A 24 10.12 -7.73 -11.69
C LYS A 24 9.88 -6.48 -12.53
N GLU A 25 8.90 -6.53 -13.42
CA GLU A 25 8.52 -5.37 -14.24
C GLU A 25 7.98 -4.23 -13.38
N VAL A 26 7.04 -4.51 -12.49
CA VAL A 26 6.45 -3.54 -11.55
C VAL A 26 7.49 -2.96 -10.60
N ALA A 27 8.39 -3.78 -10.04
CA ALA A 27 9.43 -3.33 -9.11
C ALA A 27 10.44 -2.36 -9.73
N LYS A 28 10.72 -2.54 -11.04
CA LYS A 28 11.66 -1.71 -11.82
C LYS A 28 11.00 -0.54 -12.56
N PHE A 29 9.68 -0.49 -12.56
CA PHE A 29 8.94 0.53 -13.28
C PHE A 29 9.33 1.94 -12.85
N ASN A 30 9.44 2.87 -13.81
CA ASN A 30 9.78 4.27 -13.52
C ASN A 30 8.56 5.07 -13.09
N TYR A 31 8.24 5.04 -11.81
CA TYR A 31 7.13 5.82 -11.23
C TYR A 31 7.39 7.33 -11.18
N ASP A 32 8.64 7.76 -11.33
CA ASP A 32 9.02 9.19 -11.24
C ASP A 32 8.56 10.00 -12.47
N GLN A 33 8.11 9.32 -13.52
CA GLN A 33 7.53 9.98 -14.71
C GLN A 33 6.11 10.52 -14.48
N TYR A 34 5.44 10.12 -13.39
CA TYR A 34 4.11 10.60 -13.06
C TYR A 34 4.15 11.72 -12.03
N ASP A 35 3.19 12.65 -12.13
CA ASP A 35 3.13 13.82 -11.26
C ASP A 35 3.19 13.43 -9.78
N LYS A 36 4.22 13.92 -9.15
CA LYS A 36 4.45 13.85 -7.73
C LYS A 36 3.69 15.01 -7.13
N ASN A 37 2.59 14.85 -6.50
CA ASN A 37 2.06 15.86 -5.59
C ASN A 37 0.56 15.70 -5.33
N LYS A 38 0.22 14.72 -4.51
CA LYS A 38 -0.90 14.93 -3.62
C LYS A 38 -0.41 14.56 -2.22
N SER A 39 0.12 15.55 -1.52
CA SER A 39 0.18 15.45 -0.07
C SER A 39 -1.26 15.34 0.42
N HIS A 40 -1.65 14.23 0.99
CA HIS A 40 -2.88 14.18 1.76
C HIS A 40 -2.72 15.15 2.92
N LYS A 41 -3.64 16.12 3.04
CA LYS A 41 -3.63 17.15 4.10
C LYS A 41 -3.73 16.53 5.50
N ASP A 42 -4.22 15.30 5.58
CA ASP A 42 -4.58 14.60 6.81
C ASP A 42 -3.50 13.62 7.31
N TRP A 43 -2.31 13.59 6.68
CA TRP A 43 -1.22 12.79 7.20
C TRP A 43 -0.58 13.52 8.37
N GLU A 44 -1.04 13.19 9.55
CA GLU A 44 -0.40 13.63 10.78
C GLU A 44 1.06 13.19 10.80
N LYS A 45 1.92 14.08 11.27
CA LYS A 45 3.37 13.84 11.39
C LYS A 45 3.62 12.62 12.24
N THR A 46 3.99 11.50 11.62
CA THR A 46 4.47 10.34 12.35
C THR A 46 5.92 10.55 12.69
N LEU A 47 6.19 11.03 13.85
CA LEU A 47 7.51 11.45 14.17
C LEU A 47 8.10 10.70 15.35
N PHE A 48 9.03 9.81 15.01
CA PHE A 48 10.27 9.71 15.75
C PHE A 48 11.33 10.59 15.05
N LEU A 49 11.01 11.82 14.73
CA LEU A 49 11.95 12.72 14.13
C LEU A 49 12.56 13.55 15.24
N ASP A 50 13.86 13.62 15.20
CA ASP A 50 14.63 14.66 15.85
C ASP A 50 13.99 16.00 15.45
N GLU A 51 13.28 16.63 16.37
CA GLU A 51 12.56 17.90 16.17
C GLU A 51 13.50 19.00 15.63
N SER A 52 14.82 18.81 15.80
CA SER A 52 15.85 19.72 15.32
C SER A 52 15.96 19.77 13.78
N LYS A 53 15.39 18.83 13.03
CA LYS A 53 15.59 18.69 11.58
C LYS A 53 14.48 19.25 10.71
N ASN A 54 13.35 19.72 11.29
CA ASN A 54 12.22 20.31 10.55
C ASN A 54 11.77 19.53 9.28
N VAL A 55 11.92 18.20 9.27
CA VAL A 55 11.55 17.37 8.12
C VAL A 55 10.04 17.25 8.05
N THR A 56 9.45 17.63 6.94
CA THR A 56 7.99 17.54 6.73
C THR A 56 7.63 16.22 6.06
N MET A 57 6.40 15.73 6.28
CA MET A 57 5.89 14.52 5.61
C MET A 57 5.93 14.65 4.07
N LYS A 58 5.84 15.86 3.52
CA LYS A 58 5.95 16.11 2.08
C LYS A 58 7.32 15.75 1.52
N GLU A 59 8.35 15.83 2.35
CA GLU A 59 9.75 15.59 1.93
C GLU A 59 10.11 14.11 1.96
N VAL A 60 9.40 13.31 2.78
CA VAL A 60 9.77 11.92 3.03
C VAL A 60 8.79 10.88 2.45
N THR A 61 7.60 11.29 2.02
CA THR A 61 6.63 10.39 1.38
C THR A 61 6.12 10.99 0.08
N THR A 62 6.32 10.26 -1.01
CA THR A 62 5.82 10.65 -2.34
C THR A 62 4.64 9.76 -2.72
N VAL A 63 3.58 10.38 -3.21
CA VAL A 63 2.41 9.68 -3.77
C VAL A 63 2.26 10.07 -5.23
N SER A 64 2.14 9.07 -6.10
CA SER A 64 1.81 9.24 -7.52
C SER A 64 0.52 8.52 -7.84
N GLU A 65 -0.45 9.22 -8.40
CA GLU A 65 -1.69 8.62 -8.88
C GLU A 65 -1.45 7.92 -10.22
N LEU A 66 -1.75 6.63 -10.28
CA LEU A 66 -1.54 5.78 -11.45
C LEU A 66 -2.85 5.51 -12.21
N SER A 67 -3.96 5.99 -11.68
CA SER A 67 -5.28 5.95 -12.31
C SER A 67 -6.00 7.29 -12.14
N SER A 68 -6.94 7.56 -13.04
CA SER A 68 -7.83 8.71 -12.97
C SER A 68 -9.27 8.27 -13.21
N LEU A 69 -10.22 8.82 -12.47
CA LEU A 69 -11.65 8.59 -12.70
C LEU A 69 -12.12 9.47 -13.86
N ASP A 70 -12.69 8.83 -14.90
CA ASP A 70 -13.30 9.51 -16.02
C ASP A 70 -14.64 8.85 -16.35
N LYS A 71 -15.75 9.63 -16.33
CA LYS A 71 -17.12 9.18 -16.64
C LYS A 71 -17.56 7.90 -15.90
N GLY A 72 -17.16 7.76 -14.63
CA GLY A 72 -17.51 6.60 -13.80
C GLY A 72 -16.59 5.39 -13.94
N GLU A 73 -15.54 5.48 -14.75
CA GLU A 73 -14.56 4.41 -14.93
C GLU A 73 -13.14 4.88 -14.59
N TYR A 74 -12.31 4.00 -14.05
CA TYR A 74 -10.90 4.30 -13.87
C TYR A 74 -10.11 4.02 -15.16
N LYS A 75 -9.39 5.03 -15.62
CA LYS A 75 -8.37 4.92 -16.66
C LYS A 75 -7.00 4.79 -16.00
N TYR A 76 -6.24 3.80 -16.42
CA TYR A 76 -4.90 3.54 -15.89
C TYR A 76 -3.86 4.16 -16.81
N LYS A 77 -2.83 4.74 -16.20
CA LYS A 77 -1.78 5.48 -16.90
C LYS A 77 -0.82 4.59 -17.70
N ASP A 78 -0.82 3.28 -17.42
CA ASP A 78 0.00 2.29 -18.10
C ASP A 78 -0.67 0.92 -18.04
N GLU A 79 -0.41 0.06 -19.05
CA GLU A 79 -0.96 -1.29 -19.15
C GLU A 79 -0.46 -2.20 -18.01
N ILE A 80 0.74 -1.96 -17.50
CA ILE A 80 1.28 -2.72 -16.36
C ILE A 80 0.36 -2.66 -15.13
N PHE A 81 -0.28 -1.51 -14.89
CA PHE A 81 -1.20 -1.35 -13.75
C PHE A 81 -2.50 -2.11 -13.96
N LYS A 82 -2.95 -2.21 -15.19
CA LYS A 82 -4.10 -3.03 -15.54
C LYS A 82 -3.78 -4.51 -15.30
N ASN A 83 -2.61 -4.98 -15.74
CA ASN A 83 -2.16 -6.34 -15.49
C ASN A 83 -2.08 -6.67 -13.99
N VAL A 84 -1.61 -5.75 -13.14
CA VAL A 84 -1.62 -5.90 -11.69
C VAL A 84 -3.05 -6.04 -11.16
N LEU A 85 -3.97 -5.20 -11.63
CA LEU A 85 -5.35 -5.24 -11.19
C LEU A 85 -6.10 -6.49 -11.67
N ASP A 86 -5.75 -7.01 -12.82
CA ASP A 86 -6.30 -8.28 -13.31
C ASP A 86 -5.87 -9.46 -12.40
N VAL A 87 -4.63 -9.43 -11.86
CA VAL A 87 -4.21 -10.41 -10.84
C VAL A 87 -5.03 -10.24 -9.55
N VAL A 88 -5.28 -9.00 -9.11
CA VAL A 88 -6.10 -8.72 -7.92
C VAL A 88 -7.53 -9.24 -8.12
N LYS A 89 -8.15 -8.93 -9.26
CA LYS A 89 -9.53 -9.33 -9.58
C LYS A 89 -9.72 -10.85 -9.66
N ASN A 90 -8.70 -11.55 -10.17
CA ASN A 90 -8.75 -13.01 -10.34
C ASN A 90 -8.21 -13.77 -9.11
N CYS A 91 -7.91 -13.08 -8.01
CA CYS A 91 -7.42 -13.73 -6.79
C CYS A 91 -8.57 -14.34 -6.01
N GLU A 92 -8.61 -15.67 -5.91
CA GLU A 92 -9.65 -16.43 -5.18
C GLU A 92 -9.78 -16.09 -3.69
N PHE A 93 -8.72 -15.52 -3.09
CA PHE A 93 -8.68 -15.16 -1.67
C PHE A 93 -9.20 -13.76 -1.39
N ILE A 94 -9.46 -12.97 -2.42
CA ILE A 94 -9.91 -11.60 -2.30
C ILE A 94 -11.36 -11.53 -2.77
N PRO A 95 -12.32 -11.16 -1.90
CA PRO A 95 -13.68 -10.95 -2.33
C PRO A 95 -13.73 -9.74 -3.28
N PHE A 96 -13.84 -10.00 -4.55
CA PHE A 96 -13.96 -8.99 -5.58
C PHE A 96 -15.36 -9.04 -6.20
N GLN A 97 -15.99 -7.89 -6.41
CA GLN A 97 -17.25 -7.77 -7.14
C GLN A 97 -16.99 -7.10 -8.49
N ASP A 98 -17.61 -7.59 -9.54
CA ASP A 98 -17.37 -7.16 -10.93
C ASP A 98 -17.60 -5.66 -11.16
N ASN A 99 -18.47 -5.02 -10.36
CA ASN A 99 -18.76 -3.58 -10.42
C ASN A 99 -17.84 -2.70 -9.56
N SER A 100 -16.79 -3.27 -8.96
CA SER A 100 -15.88 -2.50 -8.12
C SER A 100 -15.01 -1.56 -8.95
N LEU A 101 -15.00 -0.29 -8.57
CA LEU A 101 -14.06 0.68 -9.11
C LEU A 101 -12.74 0.62 -8.34
N LEU A 102 -11.65 0.25 -9.01
CA LEU A 102 -10.33 0.16 -8.41
C LEU A 102 -9.46 1.35 -8.77
N ARG A 103 -9.03 2.09 -7.76
CA ARG A 103 -8.00 3.10 -7.84
C ARG A 103 -6.66 2.51 -7.50
N ILE A 104 -5.61 2.88 -8.22
CA ILE A 104 -4.23 2.49 -7.93
C ILE A 104 -3.36 3.72 -7.78
N SER A 105 -2.52 3.72 -6.74
CA SER A 105 -1.58 4.80 -6.44
C SER A 105 -0.24 4.20 -6.01
N PHE A 106 0.85 4.85 -6.37
CA PHE A 106 2.19 4.48 -5.92
C PHE A 106 2.60 5.32 -4.73
N TYR A 107 3.09 4.65 -3.68
CA TYR A 107 3.60 5.25 -2.46
C TYR A 107 5.08 4.92 -2.31
N LYS A 108 5.89 5.94 -2.15
CA LYS A 108 7.32 5.84 -1.87
C LYS A 108 7.62 6.50 -0.53
N TYR A 109 8.12 5.69 0.40
CA TYR A 109 8.53 6.15 1.73
C TYR A 109 10.04 6.24 1.77
N ASP A 110 10.56 7.42 2.02
CA ASP A 110 11.96 7.65 2.27
C ASP A 110 12.34 7.31 3.72
N LYS A 111 13.60 7.41 4.06
CA LYS A 111 14.07 7.18 5.42
C LYS A 111 13.33 8.10 6.40
N TYR A 112 12.88 7.54 7.51
CA TYR A 112 12.07 8.13 8.58
C TYR A 112 10.60 8.42 8.22
N ALA A 113 10.17 8.11 7.01
CA ALA A 113 8.77 8.21 6.64
C ALA A 113 7.94 7.07 7.23
N GLY A 114 6.74 7.38 7.66
CA GLY A 114 5.72 6.47 8.13
C GLY A 114 4.35 7.11 8.06
N ILE A 115 3.31 6.44 8.54
CA ILE A 115 1.95 6.99 8.66
C ILE A 115 1.41 6.64 10.04
N ASN A 116 0.85 7.60 10.75
CA ASN A 116 0.21 7.38 12.05
C ASN A 116 -1.01 6.47 11.96
N TRP A 117 -1.54 6.11 13.13
CA TRP A 117 -2.77 5.34 13.22
C TRP A 117 -3.90 6.03 12.47
N HIS A 118 -4.48 5.32 11.51
CA HIS A 118 -5.59 5.76 10.68
C HIS A 118 -6.41 4.55 10.24
N ASN A 119 -7.59 4.81 9.74
CA ASN A 119 -8.32 3.88 8.89
C ASN A 119 -8.46 4.52 7.51
N ASP A 120 -8.55 3.70 6.48
CA ASP A 120 -8.78 4.18 5.11
C ASP A 120 -10.29 4.34 4.85
N GLY A 121 -10.97 5.12 5.69
CA GLY A 121 -12.41 5.36 5.59
C GLY A 121 -12.86 5.80 4.20
N GLY A 122 -14.02 5.32 3.77
CA GLY A 122 -14.58 5.62 2.44
C GLY A 122 -14.21 4.62 1.34
N TYR A 123 -13.35 3.64 1.63
CA TYR A 123 -13.04 2.54 0.71
C TYR A 123 -13.48 1.21 1.33
N THR A 124 -14.15 0.37 0.54
CA THR A 124 -14.52 -0.99 0.98
C THR A 124 -13.37 -1.98 0.83
N LEU A 125 -12.46 -1.71 -0.09
CA LEU A 125 -11.26 -2.50 -0.34
C LEU A 125 -10.02 -1.65 -0.15
N ASN A 126 -9.04 -2.18 0.57
CA ASN A 126 -7.77 -1.53 0.82
C ASN A 126 -6.63 -2.54 0.79
N TYR A 127 -5.83 -2.50 -0.27
CA TYR A 127 -4.73 -3.43 -0.50
C TYR A 127 -3.42 -2.69 -0.64
N SER A 128 -2.41 -3.15 0.09
CA SER A 128 -1.02 -2.69 0.00
C SER A 128 -0.17 -3.79 -0.62
N LEU A 129 0.29 -3.61 -1.84
CA LEU A 129 1.21 -4.51 -2.53
C LEU A 129 2.64 -3.97 -2.43
N TYR A 130 3.54 -4.71 -1.76
CA TYR A 130 4.93 -4.31 -1.60
C TYR A 130 5.74 -4.64 -2.85
N ILE A 131 6.29 -3.61 -3.50
CA ILE A 131 6.96 -3.70 -4.81
C ILE A 131 8.44 -3.33 -4.78
N HIS A 132 9.06 -3.23 -3.63
CA HIS A 132 10.52 -3.17 -3.54
C HIS A 132 11.13 -4.55 -3.81
N GLU A 133 12.33 -4.60 -4.40
CA GLU A 133 12.95 -5.85 -4.83
C GLU A 133 13.47 -6.69 -3.65
N ASP A 134 13.90 -6.03 -2.58
CA ASP A 134 14.37 -6.64 -1.35
C ASP A 134 14.02 -5.77 -0.13
N TRP A 135 13.93 -6.37 1.04
CA TRP A 135 13.68 -5.68 2.29
C TRP A 135 14.28 -6.44 3.47
N ASP A 136 15.11 -5.78 4.28
CA ASP A 136 15.62 -6.34 5.52
C ASP A 136 14.66 -6.02 6.68
N ARG A 137 14.47 -6.97 7.60
CA ARG A 137 13.59 -6.82 8.77
C ARG A 137 14.00 -5.67 9.70
N ASN A 138 15.28 -5.32 9.70
CA ASN A 138 15.81 -4.23 10.52
C ASN A 138 15.60 -2.83 9.89
N TRP A 139 15.00 -2.75 8.71
CA TRP A 139 14.80 -1.47 8.03
C TRP A 139 13.50 -0.75 8.41
N GLY A 140 12.71 -1.31 9.32
CA GLY A 140 11.43 -0.74 9.71
C GLY A 140 10.37 -0.82 8.61
N GLY A 141 9.44 0.11 8.60
CA GLY A 141 8.39 0.17 7.57
C GLY A 141 7.32 -0.91 7.71
N GLU A 142 7.23 -1.60 8.84
CA GLU A 142 6.17 -2.56 9.12
C GLU A 142 4.82 -1.88 9.14
N THR A 143 3.80 -2.59 8.70
CA THR A 143 2.41 -2.17 8.93
C THR A 143 1.93 -2.79 10.24
N LEU A 144 1.55 -1.96 11.21
CA LEU A 144 0.88 -2.41 12.43
C LEU A 144 -0.63 -2.36 12.21
N ILE A 145 -1.33 -3.43 12.57
CA ILE A 145 -2.78 -3.57 12.43
C ILE A 145 -3.38 -3.76 13.82
N ASP A 146 -4.34 -2.93 14.18
CA ASP A 146 -5.09 -3.09 15.42
C ASP A 146 -6.15 -4.19 15.24
N THR A 147 -5.92 -5.31 15.88
CA THR A 147 -6.85 -6.45 15.84
C THR A 147 -7.95 -6.37 16.92
N GLY A 148 -7.96 -5.30 17.74
CA GLY A 148 -8.87 -5.18 18.88
C GLY A 148 -8.55 -6.11 20.06
N ARG A 149 -7.42 -6.84 20.02
CA ARG A 149 -7.01 -7.81 21.07
C ARG A 149 -5.97 -7.26 22.04
N GLY A 150 -5.81 -5.93 22.10
CA GLY A 150 -4.92 -5.24 23.03
C GLY A 150 -3.49 -5.04 22.53
N LEU A 151 -2.99 -5.88 21.62
CA LEU A 151 -1.69 -5.71 20.98
C LEU A 151 -1.85 -5.67 19.45
N PRO A 152 -1.22 -4.70 18.77
CA PRO A 152 -1.26 -4.65 17.33
C PRO A 152 -0.43 -5.79 16.72
N LEU A 153 -0.90 -6.31 15.58
CA LEU A 153 -0.12 -7.22 14.78
C LEU A 153 0.87 -6.46 13.92
N SER A 154 2.12 -6.90 13.90
CA SER A 154 3.15 -6.38 13.02
C SER A 154 3.23 -7.20 11.73
N VAL A 155 3.06 -6.53 10.59
CA VAL A 155 3.18 -7.11 9.26
C VAL A 155 4.45 -6.61 8.61
N TYR A 156 5.37 -7.53 8.37
CA TYR A 156 6.63 -7.26 7.68
C TYR A 156 6.42 -6.88 6.22
N SER A 157 7.11 -5.84 5.76
CA SER A 157 7.04 -5.35 4.37
C SER A 157 7.80 -6.28 3.39
N GLN A 158 7.36 -7.54 3.30
CA GLN A 158 8.01 -8.53 2.43
C GLN A 158 7.76 -8.21 0.95
N PRO A 159 8.81 -8.22 0.08
CA PRO A 159 8.65 -8.08 -1.35
C PRO A 159 7.62 -9.06 -1.94
N ASN A 160 6.88 -8.61 -2.94
CA ASN A 160 5.82 -9.37 -3.60
C ASN A 160 4.75 -9.93 -2.65
N SER A 161 4.45 -9.19 -1.57
CA SER A 161 3.35 -9.54 -0.67
C SER A 161 2.24 -8.51 -0.77
N LEU A 162 1.01 -9.00 -0.82
CA LEU A 162 -0.20 -8.20 -0.71
C LEU A 162 -0.74 -8.29 0.72
N VAL A 163 -1.05 -7.14 1.30
CA VAL A 163 -1.77 -7.02 2.57
C VAL A 163 -3.12 -6.38 2.30
N ALA A 164 -4.18 -7.16 2.50
CA ALA A 164 -5.55 -6.69 2.43
C ALA A 164 -6.01 -6.37 3.85
N ILE A 165 -6.43 -5.14 4.10
CA ILE A 165 -6.95 -4.69 5.40
C ILE A 165 -8.44 -4.39 5.23
N LYS A 166 -9.26 -4.94 6.13
CA LYS A 166 -10.70 -4.71 6.13
C LYS A 166 -11.02 -3.25 6.43
N ASN A 167 -12.08 -2.76 5.81
CA ASN A 167 -12.56 -1.41 6.07
C ASN A 167 -12.79 -1.14 7.57
N GLY A 168 -12.41 0.06 8.00
CA GLY A 168 -12.55 0.52 9.39
C GLY A 168 -11.48 0.03 10.36
N ILE A 169 -10.63 -0.92 9.98
CA ILE A 169 -9.54 -1.41 10.83
C ILE A 169 -8.44 -0.37 10.92
N MET A 170 -8.14 0.04 12.16
CA MET A 170 -7.04 0.95 12.46
C MET A 170 -5.70 0.30 12.16
N HIS A 171 -4.85 1.04 11.44
CA HIS A 171 -3.50 0.58 11.12
C HIS A 171 -2.53 1.76 11.00
N LYS A 172 -1.24 1.48 11.05
CA LYS A 172 -0.18 2.47 10.85
C LYS A 172 0.98 1.87 10.08
N VAL A 173 1.79 2.72 9.47
CA VAL A 173 3.08 2.35 8.89
C VAL A 173 4.20 2.86 9.78
N CYS A 174 5.04 1.97 10.29
CA CYS A 174 6.22 2.34 11.07
C CYS A 174 7.23 3.10 10.21
N ALA A 175 8.06 3.92 10.85
CA ALA A 175 9.09 4.66 10.15
C ALA A 175 10.09 3.73 9.45
N VAL A 176 10.45 4.07 8.22
CA VAL A 176 11.53 3.40 7.51
C VAL A 176 12.86 3.85 8.13
N THR A 177 13.68 2.92 8.59
CA THR A 177 14.98 3.22 9.21
C THR A 177 16.16 2.78 8.34
N GLY A 178 15.92 1.90 7.38
CA GLY A 178 16.92 1.36 6.47
C GLY A 178 17.40 2.31 5.38
N PRO A 179 18.35 1.87 4.56
CA PRO A 179 18.91 2.67 3.49
C PRO A 179 18.04 2.70 2.22
N LYS A 180 17.10 1.75 2.08
CA LYS A 180 16.23 1.65 0.90
C LYS A 180 14.87 2.26 1.16
N LYS A 181 14.23 2.70 0.07
CA LYS A 181 12.87 3.26 0.09
C LYS A 181 11.84 2.15 0.10
N ARG A 182 10.83 2.25 0.98
CA ARG A 182 9.68 1.35 0.97
C ARG A 182 8.75 1.77 -0.17
N LYS A 183 8.50 0.86 -1.09
CA LYS A 183 7.66 1.09 -2.27
C LYS A 183 6.39 0.23 -2.19
N VAL A 184 5.24 0.85 -2.40
CA VAL A 184 3.93 0.19 -2.29
C VAL A 184 3.03 0.64 -3.44
N LEU A 185 2.36 -0.29 -4.08
CA LEU A 185 1.14 0.00 -4.82
C LEU A 185 -0.05 -0.11 -3.86
N GLN A 186 -0.70 1.01 -3.65
CA GLN A 186 -1.93 1.09 -2.88
C GLN A 186 -3.11 0.95 -3.82
N ILE A 187 -3.90 -0.11 -3.65
CA ILE A 187 -5.07 -0.41 -4.46
C ILE A 187 -6.29 -0.25 -3.56
N ARG A 188 -7.19 0.65 -3.94
CA ARG A 188 -8.40 0.96 -3.18
C ARG A 188 -9.62 0.81 -4.07
N GLY A 189 -10.69 0.28 -3.51
CA GLY A 189 -11.93 0.09 -4.22
C GLY A 189 -13.15 0.51 -3.43
N ILE A 190 -14.20 0.87 -4.17
CA ILE A 190 -15.53 1.13 -3.65
C ILE A 190 -16.46 0.14 -4.34
N PHE A 191 -17.25 -0.59 -3.56
CA PHE A 191 -18.39 -1.31 -4.11
C PHE A 191 -19.52 -0.31 -4.34
N HIS A 192 -20.10 -0.32 -5.52
CA HIS A 192 -21.41 0.31 -5.75
C HIS A 192 -22.46 -0.76 -5.44
N GLU A 193 -23.27 -0.49 -4.41
CA GLU A 193 -24.48 -1.26 -4.12
C GLU A 193 -25.49 -1.11 -5.25
#